data_7644d434f0acb75a58c65147efe3aa74
#
_entry.id   7644d434f0acb75a58c65147efe3aa74
#
_cell.length_a   1.000
_cell.length_b   1.000
_cell.length_c   1.000
_cell.angle_alpha   90.00
_cell.angle_beta   90.00
_cell.angle_gamma   90.00
#
_symmetry.space_group_name_H-M   'P 1'
#
loop_
_entity.id
_entity.type
_entity.pdbx_description
1 polymer ?
#
loop_
_entity_poly.entity_id
_entity_poly.type
_entity_poly.pdbx_seq_one_letter_code
_entity_poly.pdbx_strand_id
1 'polypeptide(L)'
;HTALGSPDDLEQLGFALGADVPSQIRPGRVLAPGAGEQLERVPGVARYGAFLERGVVVMPGYVNIGAWVGAGTMVDTWATVGSCAQIGRNVHLSGGVGIGGVLEPSTATPVIIEDGAFIGSRAVIVEGVQVGEEAVIGANVVLTASTHIIDVTGAQEVVHKGRVPPRSVVIPGSRAKKFPAGEYQVPCALIIGQRSATTDSKTSLNQVLRDFAVPV
;
A
#
# COMPACT_ATOMS: atom_id res chain seq x y z
N HIS A 1 29.72 22.43 -22.12
CA HIS A 1 29.62 21.97 -20.71
C HIS A 1 29.62 23.10 -19.66
N THR A 2 29.55 24.35 -20.07
CA THR A 2 29.67 25.52 -19.19
C THR A 2 28.40 26.38 -19.07
N ALA A 3 27.25 25.90 -19.51
CA ALA A 3 26.01 26.71 -19.55
C ALA A 3 24.90 26.23 -18.54
N LEU A 4 25.13 25.19 -17.80
CA LEU A 4 24.21 24.72 -16.76
C LEU A 4 24.90 24.99 -15.43
N GLY A 5 24.38 25.91 -14.62
CA GLY A 5 24.91 26.28 -13.31
C GLY A 5 25.28 25.09 -12.40
N SER A 6 25.74 25.36 -11.19
CA SER A 6 25.99 24.31 -10.20
C SER A 6 24.72 23.53 -9.90
N PRO A 7 24.81 22.30 -9.33
CA PRO A 7 23.61 21.58 -8.86
C PRO A 7 22.73 22.40 -7.93
N ASP A 8 23.33 23.30 -7.11
CA ASP A 8 22.60 24.17 -6.20
C ASP A 8 21.82 25.27 -6.93
N ASP A 9 22.40 25.84 -8.01
CA ASP A 9 21.72 26.84 -8.84
C ASP A 9 20.54 26.21 -9.58
N LEU A 10 20.71 24.98 -10.10
CA LEU A 10 19.64 24.24 -10.78
C LEU A 10 18.54 23.82 -9.81
N GLU A 11 18.89 23.47 -8.58
CA GLU A 11 17.93 23.12 -7.55
C GLU A 11 17.07 24.33 -7.17
N GLN A 12 17.65 25.53 -6.99
CA GLN A 12 16.91 26.78 -6.75
C GLN A 12 15.96 27.11 -7.90
N LEU A 13 16.40 26.94 -9.15
CA LEU A 13 15.54 27.10 -10.30
C LEU A 13 14.39 26.09 -10.27
N GLY A 14 14.67 24.86 -9.82
CA GLY A 14 13.69 23.79 -9.67
C GLY A 14 12.55 24.16 -8.69
N PHE A 15 12.85 24.85 -7.59
CA PHE A 15 11.83 25.31 -6.65
C PHE A 15 10.78 26.22 -7.31
N ALA A 16 11.17 27.01 -8.29
CA ALA A 16 10.26 27.87 -9.03
C ALA A 16 9.33 27.09 -9.99
N LEU A 17 9.68 25.85 -10.30
CA LEU A 17 8.97 24.97 -11.24
C LEU A 17 8.09 23.89 -10.55
N GLY A 18 8.30 23.68 -9.26
CA GLY A 18 7.51 22.73 -8.47
C GLY A 18 8.36 21.71 -7.68
N ALA A 19 7.73 21.03 -6.74
CA ALA A 19 8.38 20.16 -5.77
C ALA A 19 9.17 18.98 -6.39
N ASP A 20 8.74 18.46 -7.53
CA ASP A 20 9.37 17.30 -8.17
C ASP A 20 10.70 17.64 -8.88
N VAL A 21 10.87 18.89 -9.28
CA VAL A 21 12.05 19.32 -10.05
C VAL A 21 13.33 19.31 -9.21
N PRO A 22 13.36 19.79 -7.97
CA PRO A 22 14.53 19.69 -7.09
C PRO A 22 15.00 18.24 -6.88
N SER A 23 14.07 17.31 -6.70
CA SER A 23 14.40 15.89 -6.49
C SER A 23 14.97 15.22 -7.76
N GLN A 24 14.66 15.74 -8.94
CA GLN A 24 15.23 15.28 -10.22
C GLN A 24 16.65 15.84 -10.46
N ILE A 25 16.94 17.03 -9.98
CA ILE A 25 18.26 17.67 -10.11
C ILE A 25 19.30 16.95 -9.24
N ARG A 26 18.89 16.52 -8.05
CA ARG A 26 19.71 15.71 -7.14
C ARG A 26 19.23 14.26 -7.12
N PRO A 27 19.70 13.41 -8.02
CA PRO A 27 19.31 12.02 -8.03
C PRO A 27 19.65 11.32 -6.71
N GLY A 28 18.69 10.60 -6.17
CA GLY A 28 18.85 9.88 -4.90
C GLY A 28 17.54 9.70 -4.18
N ARG A 29 17.63 9.36 -2.90
CA ARG A 29 16.51 9.14 -2.01
C ARG A 29 16.20 10.43 -1.28
N VAL A 30 15.08 11.05 -1.59
CA VAL A 30 14.76 12.38 -1.08
C VAL A 30 13.31 12.44 -0.63
N LEU A 31 13.07 13.00 0.55
CA LEU A 31 11.77 13.53 0.94
C LEU A 31 11.67 14.98 0.45
N ALA A 32 10.56 15.31 -0.15
CA ALA A 32 10.24 16.68 -0.57
C ALA A 32 8.92 17.13 0.06
N PRO A 33 8.92 17.49 1.35
CA PRO A 33 7.72 17.98 2.03
C PRO A 33 7.31 19.36 1.50
N GLY A 34 6.00 19.59 1.41
CA GLY A 34 5.47 20.88 0.93
C GLY A 34 5.75 21.11 -0.55
N ALA A 35 6.26 22.27 -0.89
CA ALA A 35 6.65 22.66 -2.25
C ALA A 35 8.09 22.24 -2.63
N GLY A 36 8.75 21.40 -1.81
CA GLY A 36 10.11 20.93 -2.08
C GLY A 36 11.22 21.83 -1.57
N GLU A 37 10.90 22.80 -0.71
CA GLU A 37 11.91 23.72 -0.12
C GLU A 37 12.87 23.04 0.85
N GLN A 38 12.47 21.88 1.37
CA GLN A 38 13.31 21.09 2.28
C GLN A 38 13.49 19.69 1.72
N LEU A 39 14.72 19.33 1.41
CA LEU A 39 15.09 18.02 0.90
C LEU A 39 15.82 17.23 1.99
N GLU A 40 15.25 16.11 2.40
CA GLU A 40 15.89 15.20 3.35
C GLU A 40 16.24 13.88 2.65
N ARG A 41 17.45 13.38 2.86
CA ARG A 41 17.85 12.06 2.37
C ARG A 41 17.30 10.98 3.28
N VAL A 42 16.63 10.01 2.69
CA VAL A 42 16.00 8.88 3.40
C VAL A 42 16.63 7.55 3.00
N PRO A 43 16.70 6.56 3.90
CA PRO A 43 17.32 5.26 3.62
C PRO A 43 16.52 4.35 2.65
N GLY A 44 15.28 4.66 2.36
CA GLY A 44 14.45 3.95 1.37
C GLY A 44 14.69 4.42 -0.08
N VAL A 45 14.04 3.82 -1.06
CA VAL A 45 14.02 4.32 -2.44
C VAL A 45 12.66 4.94 -2.71
N ALA A 46 12.55 6.26 -2.62
CA ALA A 46 11.44 7.02 -3.18
C ALA A 46 11.86 7.53 -4.57
N ARG A 47 11.04 7.25 -5.57
CA ARG A 47 11.28 7.72 -6.92
C ARG A 47 10.84 9.17 -7.07
N TYR A 48 11.42 9.90 -8.01
CA TYR A 48 10.96 11.24 -8.36
C TYR A 48 9.46 11.26 -8.63
N GLY A 49 8.77 12.30 -8.14
CA GLY A 49 7.32 12.43 -8.24
C GLY A 49 6.54 11.51 -7.30
N ALA A 50 7.19 10.82 -6.37
CA ALA A 50 6.55 10.23 -5.21
C ALA A 50 6.39 11.29 -4.12
N PHE A 51 5.25 11.33 -3.43
CA PHE A 51 5.00 12.24 -2.32
C PHE A 51 4.89 11.46 -1.01
N LEU A 52 5.67 11.86 -0.02
CA LEU A 52 5.68 11.29 1.33
C LEU A 52 5.35 12.40 2.33
N GLU A 53 4.25 12.28 3.08
CA GLU A 53 3.93 13.22 4.13
C GLU A 53 4.95 13.16 5.29
N ARG A 54 4.94 14.17 6.13
CA ARG A 54 5.83 14.25 7.31
C ARG A 54 5.58 13.06 8.25
N GLY A 55 6.65 12.46 8.78
CA GLY A 55 6.58 11.34 9.70
C GLY A 55 6.39 9.97 9.04
N VAL A 56 6.44 9.88 7.71
CA VAL A 56 6.51 8.60 7.00
C VAL A 56 7.86 7.94 7.27
N VAL A 57 7.83 6.65 7.60
CA VAL A 57 9.03 5.81 7.74
C VAL A 57 9.14 4.90 6.52
N VAL A 58 10.24 5.00 5.79
CA VAL A 58 10.53 4.09 4.67
C VAL A 58 11.78 3.29 5.02
N MET A 59 11.59 2.02 5.35
CA MET A 59 12.67 1.04 5.45
C MET A 59 13.24 0.72 4.07
N PRO A 60 14.29 -0.08 3.92
CA PRO A 60 14.77 -0.49 2.59
C PRO A 60 13.64 -1.11 1.75
N GLY A 61 12.92 -0.28 1.04
CA GLY A 61 11.73 -0.57 0.21
C GLY A 61 11.70 0.37 -0.98
N TYR A 62 10.58 0.44 -1.69
CA TYR A 62 10.47 1.22 -2.92
C TYR A 62 9.13 1.94 -3.01
N VAL A 63 9.15 3.26 -3.28
CA VAL A 63 7.96 4.07 -3.56
C VAL A 63 8.09 4.66 -4.96
N ASN A 64 7.15 4.34 -5.84
CA ASN A 64 7.20 4.71 -7.25
C ASN A 64 6.60 6.08 -7.52
N ILE A 65 6.84 6.60 -8.74
CA ILE A 65 6.36 7.89 -9.23
C ILE A 65 4.84 8.03 -9.06
N GLY A 66 4.38 9.22 -8.68
CA GLY A 66 2.96 9.53 -8.50
C GLY A 66 2.31 8.91 -7.26
N ALA A 67 3.03 8.06 -6.54
CA ALA A 67 2.52 7.49 -5.29
C ALA A 67 2.42 8.58 -4.20
N TRP A 68 1.35 8.52 -3.42
CA TRP A 68 1.15 9.32 -2.21
C TRP A 68 1.23 8.41 -0.98
N VAL A 69 1.97 8.82 0.04
CA VAL A 69 2.05 8.11 1.32
C VAL A 69 1.75 9.08 2.45
N GLY A 70 0.68 8.83 3.18
CA GLY A 70 0.17 9.70 4.25
C GLY A 70 0.99 9.64 5.53
N ALA A 71 0.85 10.70 6.36
CA ALA A 71 1.60 10.90 7.60
C ALA A 71 1.52 9.70 8.55
N GLY A 72 2.63 9.41 9.24
CA GLY A 72 2.71 8.32 10.22
C GLY A 72 2.70 6.91 9.63
N THR A 73 2.66 6.78 8.31
CA THR A 73 2.69 5.49 7.62
C THR A 73 4.08 4.88 7.62
N MET A 74 4.14 3.57 7.79
CA MET A 74 5.37 2.79 7.65
C MET A 74 5.32 1.97 6.35
N VAL A 75 6.33 2.15 5.51
CA VAL A 75 6.67 1.28 4.39
C VAL A 75 7.84 0.41 4.85
N ASP A 76 7.53 -0.81 5.29
CA ASP A 76 8.51 -1.70 5.93
C ASP A 76 9.42 -2.38 4.89
N THR A 77 10.37 -3.16 5.38
CA THR A 77 11.46 -3.79 4.61
C THR A 77 10.94 -4.56 3.40
N TRP A 78 11.51 -4.24 2.23
CA TRP A 78 11.15 -4.82 0.93
C TRP A 78 9.70 -4.57 0.47
N ALA A 79 8.93 -3.74 1.18
CA ALA A 79 7.62 -3.32 0.68
C ALA A 79 7.79 -2.41 -0.55
N THR A 80 6.87 -2.54 -1.50
CA THR A 80 6.83 -1.73 -2.71
C THR A 80 5.50 -1.02 -2.83
N VAL A 81 5.54 0.29 -3.08
CA VAL A 81 4.37 1.11 -3.40
C VAL A 81 4.43 1.45 -4.88
N GLY A 82 3.50 0.91 -5.64
CA GLY A 82 3.42 1.08 -7.09
C GLY A 82 3.09 2.50 -7.51
N SER A 83 3.27 2.78 -8.79
CA SER A 83 3.00 4.10 -9.37
C SER A 83 1.57 4.57 -9.12
N CYS A 84 1.43 5.83 -8.70
CA CYS A 84 0.15 6.49 -8.43
C CYS A 84 -0.69 5.86 -7.30
N ALA A 85 -0.21 4.84 -6.60
CA ALA A 85 -0.92 4.26 -5.46
C ALA A 85 -1.12 5.31 -4.36
N GLN A 86 -2.28 5.29 -3.72
CA GLN A 86 -2.67 6.24 -2.68
C GLN A 86 -2.71 5.51 -1.34
N ILE A 87 -1.74 5.78 -0.49
CA ILE A 87 -1.64 5.19 0.84
C ILE A 87 -2.00 6.25 1.87
N GLY A 88 -3.01 5.97 2.66
CA GLY A 88 -3.53 6.83 3.73
C GLY A 88 -2.53 7.06 4.86
N ARG A 89 -3.01 7.68 5.94
CA ARG A 89 -2.25 7.98 7.15
C ARG A 89 -2.24 6.81 8.11
N ASN A 90 -1.17 6.71 8.91
CA ASN A 90 -1.04 5.67 9.94
C ASN A 90 -1.24 4.24 9.40
N VAL A 91 -0.94 4.02 8.13
CA VAL A 91 -0.97 2.70 7.49
C VAL A 91 0.32 1.97 7.82
N HIS A 92 0.22 0.66 8.01
CA HIS A 92 1.39 -0.20 8.12
C HIS A 92 1.44 -1.15 6.91
N LEU A 93 2.42 -0.95 6.03
CA LEU A 93 2.75 -1.90 4.98
C LEU A 93 3.88 -2.78 5.49
N SER A 94 3.56 -4.01 5.90
CA SER A 94 4.54 -4.96 6.48
C SER A 94 5.57 -5.44 5.44
N GLY A 95 6.59 -6.15 5.91
CA GLY A 95 7.69 -6.58 5.07
C GLY A 95 7.27 -7.35 3.82
N GLY A 96 7.79 -6.92 2.68
CA GLY A 96 7.55 -7.57 1.39
C GLY A 96 6.15 -7.35 0.80
N VAL A 97 5.36 -6.43 1.32
CA VAL A 97 4.06 -6.04 0.72
C VAL A 97 4.26 -5.50 -0.68
N GLY A 98 3.42 -5.95 -1.62
CA GLY A 98 3.40 -5.47 -3.00
C GLY A 98 2.12 -4.68 -3.30
N ILE A 99 2.22 -3.34 -3.40
CA ILE A 99 1.14 -2.49 -3.88
C ILE A 99 1.34 -2.21 -5.37
N GLY A 100 0.34 -2.55 -6.19
CA GLY A 100 0.38 -2.38 -7.64
C GLY A 100 0.32 -0.92 -8.09
N GLY A 101 0.85 -0.67 -9.28
CA GLY A 101 0.82 0.64 -9.91
C GLY A 101 -0.10 0.69 -11.14
N VAL A 102 -0.17 1.86 -11.78
CA VAL A 102 -1.06 2.16 -12.92
C VAL A 102 -0.31 2.47 -14.22
N LEU A 103 1.01 2.29 -14.27
CA LEU A 103 1.76 2.65 -15.48
C LEU A 103 1.49 1.68 -16.64
N GLU A 104 1.15 0.44 -16.34
CA GLU A 104 0.83 -0.57 -17.36
C GLU A 104 -0.26 -1.53 -16.84
N PRO A 105 -1.44 -1.50 -17.41
CA PRO A 105 -1.93 -0.62 -18.48
C PRO A 105 -2.24 0.79 -17.96
N SER A 106 -2.08 1.80 -18.81
CA SER A 106 -2.25 3.23 -18.46
C SER A 106 -3.70 3.63 -18.11
N THR A 107 -4.65 2.74 -18.29
CA THR A 107 -6.07 2.92 -17.94
C THR A 107 -6.42 2.38 -16.56
N ALA A 108 -5.45 1.81 -15.85
CA ALA A 108 -5.69 1.21 -14.54
C ALA A 108 -6.07 2.27 -13.49
N THR A 109 -7.02 1.91 -12.63
CA THR A 109 -7.36 2.69 -11.44
C THR A 109 -6.25 2.52 -10.39
N PRO A 110 -5.86 3.57 -9.66
CA PRO A 110 -4.86 3.44 -8.60
C PRO A 110 -5.38 2.56 -7.45
N VAL A 111 -4.47 1.80 -6.86
CA VAL A 111 -4.73 1.14 -5.58
C VAL A 111 -4.86 2.21 -4.51
N ILE A 112 -5.88 2.06 -3.65
CA ILE A 112 -6.13 2.96 -2.53
C ILE A 112 -6.12 2.14 -1.25
N ILE A 113 -5.26 2.53 -0.31
CA ILE A 113 -5.26 2.01 1.05
C ILE A 113 -5.67 3.14 1.97
N GLU A 114 -6.84 3.04 2.58
CA GLU A 114 -7.38 4.08 3.43
C GLU A 114 -6.65 4.14 4.79
N ASP A 115 -6.92 5.19 5.59
CA ASP A 115 -6.22 5.49 6.84
C ASP A 115 -6.27 4.33 7.84
N GLY A 116 -5.21 4.15 8.62
CA GLY A 116 -5.15 3.19 9.71
C GLY A 116 -5.15 1.72 9.31
N ALA A 117 -5.15 1.40 8.02
CA ALA A 117 -5.13 0.01 7.56
C ALA A 117 -3.79 -0.68 7.90
N PHE A 118 -3.88 -1.97 8.18
CA PHE A 118 -2.71 -2.84 8.37
C PHE A 118 -2.62 -3.87 7.25
N ILE A 119 -1.51 -3.89 6.53
CA ILE A 119 -1.27 -4.82 5.42
C ILE A 119 -0.19 -5.79 5.83
N GLY A 120 -0.57 -7.05 6.01
CA GLY A 120 0.30 -8.13 6.47
C GLY A 120 1.39 -8.50 5.46
N SER A 121 2.46 -9.09 5.97
CA SER A 121 3.66 -9.39 5.19
C SER A 121 3.35 -10.18 3.91
N ARG A 122 4.02 -9.79 2.81
CA ARG A 122 3.88 -10.41 1.50
C ARG A 122 2.46 -10.42 0.92
N ALA A 123 1.54 -9.61 1.45
CA ALA A 123 0.27 -9.38 0.77
C ALA A 123 0.50 -8.63 -0.54
N VAL A 124 -0.30 -8.94 -1.56
CA VAL A 124 -0.24 -8.31 -2.88
C VAL A 124 -1.60 -7.67 -3.16
N ILE A 125 -1.62 -6.35 -3.40
CA ILE A 125 -2.85 -5.59 -3.66
C ILE A 125 -2.64 -4.81 -4.95
N VAL A 126 -3.39 -5.16 -5.99
CA VAL A 126 -3.18 -4.67 -7.36
C VAL A 126 -4.49 -4.33 -8.05
N GLU A 127 -4.42 -3.85 -9.30
CA GLU A 127 -5.56 -3.61 -10.19
C GLU A 127 -6.62 -2.68 -9.60
N GLY A 128 -6.20 -1.62 -8.89
CA GLY A 128 -7.09 -0.59 -8.38
C GLY A 128 -7.96 -1.02 -7.20
N VAL A 129 -7.61 -2.09 -6.51
CA VAL A 129 -8.33 -2.51 -5.30
C VAL A 129 -8.27 -1.40 -4.25
N GLN A 130 -9.41 -1.20 -3.58
CA GLN A 130 -9.52 -0.27 -2.45
C GLN A 130 -9.61 -1.06 -1.14
N VAL A 131 -8.76 -0.74 -0.20
CA VAL A 131 -8.79 -1.27 1.17
C VAL A 131 -9.33 -0.19 2.09
N GLY A 132 -10.45 -0.47 2.71
CA GLY A 132 -11.16 0.47 3.57
C GLY A 132 -10.40 0.80 4.86
N GLU A 133 -10.79 1.93 5.46
CA GLU A 133 -10.21 2.47 6.69
C GLU A 133 -10.08 1.41 7.78
N GLU A 134 -8.92 1.39 8.46
CA GLU A 134 -8.63 0.48 9.57
C GLU A 134 -8.77 -1.03 9.25
N ALA A 135 -8.90 -1.41 7.99
CA ALA A 135 -8.96 -2.83 7.65
C ALA A 135 -7.61 -3.52 7.93
N VAL A 136 -7.69 -4.80 8.27
CA VAL A 136 -6.53 -5.67 8.54
C VAL A 136 -6.47 -6.74 7.46
N ILE A 137 -5.42 -6.70 6.67
CA ILE A 137 -5.14 -7.69 5.63
C ILE A 137 -4.08 -8.65 6.15
N GLY A 138 -4.41 -9.93 6.21
CA GLY A 138 -3.48 -10.98 6.64
C GLY A 138 -2.30 -11.18 5.70
N ALA A 139 -1.26 -11.83 6.20
CA ALA A 139 -0.10 -12.18 5.38
C ALA A 139 -0.49 -13.05 4.18
N ASN A 140 0.22 -12.89 3.05
CA ASN A 140 0.01 -13.64 1.81
C ASN A 140 -1.39 -13.50 1.18
N VAL A 141 -2.21 -12.55 1.58
CA VAL A 141 -3.47 -12.24 0.88
C VAL A 141 -3.16 -11.60 -0.46
N VAL A 142 -3.80 -12.10 -1.53
CA VAL A 142 -3.69 -11.55 -2.88
C VAL A 142 -5.03 -10.99 -3.31
N LEU A 143 -5.07 -9.67 -3.57
CA LEU A 143 -6.26 -8.93 -3.99
C LEU A 143 -6.04 -8.34 -5.38
N THR A 144 -6.86 -8.75 -6.31
CA THR A 144 -6.98 -8.18 -7.66
C THR A 144 -8.42 -7.65 -7.85
N ALA A 145 -8.68 -6.93 -8.92
CA ALA A 145 -10.05 -6.47 -9.24
C ALA A 145 -11.07 -7.62 -9.31
N SER A 146 -10.63 -8.83 -9.63
CA SER A 146 -11.46 -10.01 -9.80
C SER A 146 -11.47 -10.98 -8.60
N THR A 147 -10.55 -10.80 -7.65
CA THR A 147 -10.49 -11.65 -6.45
C THR A 147 -11.82 -11.60 -5.70
N HIS A 148 -12.37 -12.78 -5.39
CA HIS A 148 -13.53 -12.88 -4.51
C HIS A 148 -13.10 -12.62 -3.07
N ILE A 149 -13.65 -11.60 -2.47
CA ILE A 149 -13.49 -11.24 -1.05
C ILE A 149 -14.80 -11.64 -0.39
N ILE A 150 -14.79 -12.77 0.29
CA ILE A 150 -16.01 -13.42 0.80
C ILE A 150 -16.15 -13.12 2.27
N ASP A 151 -17.20 -12.40 2.65
CA ASP A 151 -17.57 -12.21 4.05
C ASP A 151 -18.31 -13.46 4.54
N VAL A 152 -17.70 -14.17 5.50
CA VAL A 152 -18.20 -15.40 6.11
C VAL A 152 -18.67 -15.18 7.54
N THR A 153 -18.84 -13.94 7.97
CA THR A 153 -19.24 -13.61 9.35
C THR A 153 -20.74 -13.80 9.61
N GLY A 154 -21.55 -13.77 8.55
CA GLY A 154 -22.99 -13.91 8.62
C GLY A 154 -23.48 -15.34 8.35
N ALA A 155 -24.80 -15.53 8.41
CA ALA A 155 -25.44 -16.81 8.08
C ALA A 155 -25.37 -17.18 6.58
N GLN A 156 -25.11 -16.20 5.75
CA GLN A 156 -24.89 -16.35 4.30
C GLN A 156 -23.68 -15.57 3.89
N GLU A 157 -22.94 -16.09 2.90
CA GLU A 157 -21.78 -15.41 2.36
C GLU A 157 -22.17 -14.13 1.60
N VAL A 158 -21.37 -13.08 1.76
CA VAL A 158 -21.45 -11.86 0.95
C VAL A 158 -20.16 -11.71 0.18
N VAL A 159 -20.24 -11.58 -1.15
CA VAL A 159 -19.06 -11.50 -2.02
C VAL A 159 -18.81 -10.06 -2.43
N HIS A 160 -17.64 -9.54 -2.09
CA HIS A 160 -17.12 -8.27 -2.57
C HIS A 160 -16.07 -8.51 -3.67
N LYS A 161 -15.86 -7.50 -4.53
CA LYS A 161 -14.78 -7.47 -5.52
C LYS A 161 -14.23 -6.05 -5.62
N GLY A 162 -12.91 -5.94 -5.80
CA GLY A 162 -12.25 -4.66 -5.96
C GLY A 162 -12.24 -3.75 -4.72
N ARG A 163 -12.93 -4.13 -3.65
CA ARG A 163 -12.97 -3.35 -2.40
C ARG A 163 -13.07 -4.24 -1.17
N VAL A 164 -12.26 -3.94 -0.16
CA VAL A 164 -12.38 -4.46 1.21
C VAL A 164 -13.15 -3.45 2.05
N PRO A 165 -14.24 -3.82 2.73
CA PRO A 165 -14.96 -2.91 3.62
C PRO A 165 -14.06 -2.42 4.78
N PRO A 166 -14.34 -1.21 5.34
CA PRO A 166 -13.62 -0.71 6.50
C PRO A 166 -13.63 -1.69 7.66
N ARG A 167 -12.56 -1.67 8.45
CA ARG A 167 -12.35 -2.46 9.68
C ARG A 167 -12.43 -3.98 9.51
N SER A 168 -12.55 -4.49 8.27
CA SER A 168 -12.59 -5.92 7.99
C SER A 168 -11.28 -6.61 8.33
N VAL A 169 -11.34 -7.81 8.93
CA VAL A 169 -10.19 -8.70 9.12
C VAL A 169 -10.21 -9.75 8.03
N VAL A 170 -9.20 -9.75 7.17
CA VAL A 170 -9.14 -10.52 5.93
C VAL A 170 -7.98 -11.51 5.99
N ILE A 171 -8.25 -12.77 5.65
CA ILE A 171 -7.23 -13.84 5.57
C ILE A 171 -7.22 -14.48 4.18
N PRO A 172 -6.14 -15.19 3.81
CA PRO A 172 -6.14 -16.02 2.61
C PRO A 172 -7.17 -17.14 2.74
N GLY A 173 -7.83 -17.45 1.62
CA GLY A 173 -8.78 -18.55 1.55
C GLY A 173 -8.74 -19.24 0.20
N SER A 174 -9.54 -20.31 0.06
CA SER A 174 -9.78 -20.97 -1.21
C SER A 174 -11.26 -21.29 -1.37
N ARG A 175 -11.71 -21.40 -2.63
CA ARG A 175 -13.06 -21.80 -2.98
C ARG A 175 -13.03 -22.78 -4.15
N ALA A 176 -13.99 -23.70 -4.17
CA ALA A 176 -14.13 -24.63 -5.27
C ALA A 176 -14.54 -23.91 -6.57
N LYS A 177 -13.96 -24.32 -7.68
CA LYS A 177 -14.34 -23.86 -9.02
C LYS A 177 -14.29 -25.04 -10.00
N LYS A 178 -15.38 -25.19 -10.78
CA LYS A 178 -15.45 -26.20 -11.84
C LYS A 178 -14.77 -25.67 -13.10
N PHE A 179 -13.97 -26.53 -13.71
CA PHE A 179 -13.32 -26.36 -15.01
C PHE A 179 -13.66 -27.58 -15.90
N PRO A 180 -13.39 -27.54 -17.20
CA PRO A 180 -13.60 -28.70 -18.08
C PRO A 180 -12.88 -29.96 -17.62
N ALA A 181 -11.69 -29.83 -17.01
CA ALA A 181 -10.86 -30.94 -16.53
C ALA A 181 -11.24 -31.44 -15.12
N GLY A 182 -12.20 -30.79 -14.42
CA GLY A 182 -12.59 -31.17 -13.06
C GLY A 182 -12.83 -29.98 -12.13
N GLU A 183 -12.96 -30.29 -10.84
CA GLU A 183 -13.13 -29.28 -9.79
C GLU A 183 -11.79 -29.03 -9.08
N TYR A 184 -11.43 -27.79 -8.93
CA TYR A 184 -10.18 -27.34 -8.32
C TYR A 184 -10.42 -26.24 -7.31
N GLN A 185 -9.52 -26.12 -6.32
CA GLN A 185 -9.52 -24.99 -5.40
C GLN A 185 -8.82 -23.79 -6.03
N VAL A 186 -9.47 -22.64 -6.03
CA VAL A 186 -8.89 -21.38 -6.50
C VAL A 186 -8.79 -20.39 -5.35
N PRO A 187 -7.77 -19.51 -5.36
CA PRO A 187 -7.60 -18.51 -4.29
C PRO A 187 -8.80 -17.57 -4.15
N CYS A 188 -9.09 -17.20 -2.92
CA CYS A 188 -9.97 -16.11 -2.56
C CYS A 188 -9.45 -15.44 -1.29
N ALA A 189 -10.10 -14.37 -0.85
CA ALA A 189 -9.88 -13.78 0.46
C ALA A 189 -11.15 -13.97 1.31
N LEU A 190 -10.99 -14.19 2.60
CA LEU A 190 -12.11 -14.37 3.53
C LEU A 190 -12.13 -13.23 4.54
N ILE A 191 -13.25 -12.53 4.67
CA ILE A 191 -13.52 -11.63 5.80
C ILE A 191 -14.05 -12.50 6.92
N ILE A 192 -13.31 -12.57 8.03
CA ILE A 192 -13.60 -13.44 9.18
C ILE A 192 -14.13 -12.68 10.39
N GLY A 193 -14.16 -11.36 10.33
CA GLY A 193 -14.65 -10.49 11.38
C GLY A 193 -14.26 -9.04 11.14
N GLN A 194 -14.44 -8.23 12.18
CA GLN A 194 -14.09 -6.82 12.17
C GLN A 194 -13.09 -6.50 13.29
N ARG A 195 -12.21 -5.55 13.04
CA ARG A 195 -11.30 -5.01 14.04
C ARG A 195 -12.10 -4.43 15.20
N SER A 196 -11.78 -4.86 16.43
CA SER A 196 -12.43 -4.38 17.64
C SER A 196 -11.68 -3.18 18.24
N ALA A 197 -12.37 -2.39 19.07
CA ALA A 197 -11.74 -1.28 19.79
C ALA A 197 -10.59 -1.73 20.72
N THR A 198 -10.62 -2.95 21.22
CA THR A 198 -9.54 -3.55 22.01
C THR A 198 -8.32 -3.90 21.16
N THR A 199 -8.52 -4.11 19.86
CA THR A 199 -7.46 -4.37 18.88
C THR A 199 -6.74 -3.09 18.48
N ASP A 200 -7.43 -1.94 18.52
CA ASP A 200 -6.88 -0.63 18.16
C ASP A 200 -5.71 -0.22 19.06
N SER A 201 -5.67 -0.70 20.30
CA SER A 201 -4.58 -0.44 21.26
C SER A 201 -3.43 -1.47 21.20
N LYS A 202 -3.61 -2.57 20.46
CA LYS A 202 -2.64 -3.69 20.38
C LYS A 202 -2.33 -3.99 18.93
N THR A 203 -1.46 -3.24 18.35
CA THR A 203 -1.06 -3.23 16.94
C THR A 203 -0.34 -4.50 16.45
N SER A 204 -0.75 -5.68 16.83
CA SER A 204 -0.20 -6.92 16.31
C SER A 204 -1.28 -7.67 15.53
N LEU A 205 -1.10 -7.81 14.22
CA LEU A 205 -1.91 -8.68 13.36
C LEU A 205 -2.07 -10.08 13.99
N ASN A 206 -1.00 -10.59 14.59
CA ASN A 206 -0.99 -11.88 15.26
C ASN A 206 -2.01 -11.94 16.42
N GLN A 207 -2.23 -10.84 17.14
CA GLN A 207 -3.22 -10.82 18.20
C GLN A 207 -4.63 -10.85 17.63
N VAL A 208 -4.88 -10.08 16.56
CA VAL A 208 -6.19 -10.10 15.88
C VAL A 208 -6.51 -11.50 15.35
N LEU A 209 -5.57 -12.14 14.68
CA LEU A 209 -5.76 -13.49 14.13
C LEU A 209 -5.99 -14.53 15.24
N ARG A 210 -5.30 -14.40 16.37
CA ARG A 210 -5.53 -15.27 17.56
C ARG A 210 -6.91 -15.09 18.16
N ASP A 211 -7.44 -13.86 18.20
CA ASP A 211 -8.78 -13.58 18.69
C ASP A 211 -9.87 -14.28 17.84
N PHE A 212 -9.56 -14.57 16.57
CA PHE A 212 -10.40 -15.34 15.66
C PHE A 212 -10.01 -16.84 15.58
N ALA A 213 -9.14 -17.34 16.46
CA ALA A 213 -8.64 -18.71 16.46
C ALA A 213 -8.00 -19.15 15.11
N VAL A 214 -7.44 -18.22 14.36
CA VAL A 214 -6.72 -18.52 13.13
C VAL A 214 -5.24 -18.79 13.46
N PRO A 215 -4.65 -19.90 12.97
CA PRO A 215 -3.22 -20.16 13.11
C PRO A 215 -2.39 -19.03 12.51
N VAL A 216 -1.33 -18.62 13.21
CA VAL A 216 -0.42 -17.53 12.81
C VAL A 216 0.96 -18.11 12.53
#